data_0e70477007c9cccaca71a44d0fef087f
#
_entry.id   0e70477007c9cccaca71a44d0fef087f
#
_cell.length_a   1.000
_cell.length_b   1.000
_cell.length_c   1.000
_cell.angle_alpha   90.00
_cell.angle_beta   90.00
_cell.angle_gamma   90.00
#
_symmetry.space_group_name_H-M   'P 1'
#
loop_
_entity.id
_entity.type
_entity.pdbx_description
1 polymer ?
#
loop_
_entity_poly.entity_id
_entity_poly.type
_entity_poly.pdbx_seq_one_letter_code
_entity_poly.pdbx_strand_id
1 'polypeptide(L)'
;MKKRLAAVMMTGLMASSVLSGCGSQTAQTEPAASTQPVETQSVPSTEAQAENSESEKFPKYVFLFIGDGMSYPQIQLTNYFVSASENLNRGTAVVKDEEKTILDSKNNLAMMDFTVSGSAQTYDSTSFAPDSASTATSIATGNKTWSGSINVSEDFSKEYETIAEKLKAQKGYKIGILSSVNLNHATPAAFYAHQASRSSYYDIGLELIESGFDYFAGGGLLKPTGSEKNQEDLYALAEKAGYRVVKKQAEAEALNPEDGKVIVIDEHLADSDAMAYELDRTEEQWSLADYVDKGIEMLDNENGFFMMVEGGKIDWACHANDAASTIADTIALDDAVEKAVEFYEEHPEETLILVTGDHETGGLTIGFAGTDYDTFLTNFENQKISYAKYDSDYVKAYKENKTDFETVMKDVEHLFGLLAPSGEGQQAAQKKDSADFHPESGNSGALEMTEYEYGLLKEAYETTMTRTGEESEFGQEEYIKYGSYEPLTVTITHILNNKSGVNFGSYAHTGLPVEVLAEGAGAEVFDGYYDNTDIYKKMASLLGVQ
;
A
#
# COMPACT_ATOMS: atom_id res chain seq x y z
N MET A 1 -34.98 -26.27 -31.24
CA MET A 1 -34.85 -27.73 -31.46
C MET A 1 -33.92 -28.30 -30.41
N LYS A 2 -34.45 -29.23 -29.68
CA LYS A 2 -33.88 -30.03 -28.60
C LYS A 2 -32.68 -30.89 -29.03
N LYS A 3 -31.70 -31.10 -28.09
CA LYS A 3 -31.17 -32.42 -27.61
C LYS A 3 -29.85 -32.14 -26.87
N ARG A 4 -29.78 -32.31 -25.54
CA ARG A 4 -29.57 -33.49 -24.65
C ARG A 4 -28.09 -33.92 -24.63
N LEU A 5 -27.46 -33.69 -23.50
CA LEU A 5 -27.03 -34.60 -22.41
C LEU A 5 -26.27 -35.85 -22.81
N ALA A 6 -25.06 -36.02 -22.27
CA ALA A 6 -24.61 -37.28 -21.70
C ALA A 6 -23.48 -37.05 -20.69
N ALA A 7 -23.75 -37.45 -19.45
CA ALA A 7 -22.77 -37.62 -18.37
C ALA A 7 -22.14 -39.02 -18.53
N VAL A 8 -20.85 -39.14 -18.21
CA VAL A 8 -20.21 -40.43 -17.92
C VAL A 8 -19.48 -40.34 -16.60
N MET A 9 -20.07 -41.01 -15.62
CA MET A 9 -19.35 -41.46 -14.41
C MET A 9 -18.45 -42.65 -14.80
N MET A 10 -17.24 -42.67 -14.23
CA MET A 10 -16.50 -43.91 -14.07
C MET A 10 -15.75 -43.92 -12.73
N THR A 11 -16.25 -44.80 -11.88
CA THR A 11 -15.73 -45.26 -10.60
C THR A 11 -14.68 -46.37 -10.79
N GLY A 12 -13.77 -46.47 -9.82
CA GLY A 12 -13.02 -47.69 -9.51
C GLY A 12 -11.49 -47.45 -9.49
N LEU A 13 -10.75 -47.92 -8.63
CA LEU A 13 -10.70 -48.82 -7.49
C LEU A 13 -9.29 -48.77 -6.88
N MET A 14 -9.20 -49.07 -5.63
CA MET A 14 -8.01 -49.17 -4.77
C MET A 14 -6.87 -50.03 -5.33
N ALA A 15 -5.64 -49.70 -4.87
CA ALA A 15 -4.69 -50.73 -4.47
C ALA A 15 -3.69 -50.15 -3.40
N SER A 16 -3.76 -50.75 -2.25
CA SER A 16 -2.88 -50.65 -1.11
C SER A 16 -1.56 -51.36 -1.35
N SER A 17 -0.44 -50.82 -0.84
CA SER A 17 0.72 -51.65 -0.51
C SER A 17 1.40 -51.13 0.77
N VAL A 18 1.40 -52.00 1.75
CA VAL A 18 2.05 -51.98 3.07
C VAL A 18 3.46 -52.51 2.92
N LEU A 19 4.40 -51.99 3.69
CA LEU A 19 5.57 -52.65 4.30
C LEU A 19 6.30 -51.64 5.17
N SER A 20 6.20 -51.68 6.48
CA SER A 20 6.89 -52.50 7.48
C SER A 20 8.34 -52.06 7.74
N GLY A 21 8.58 -51.58 8.98
CA GLY A 21 9.88 -51.41 9.57
C GLY A 21 9.75 -51.11 11.07
N CYS A 22 9.97 -52.15 11.87
CA CYS A 22 9.87 -52.25 13.34
C CYS A 22 10.79 -51.34 14.14
N GLY A 23 10.33 -50.99 15.34
CA GLY A 23 11.15 -50.50 16.44
C GLY A 23 10.31 -50.28 17.69
N SER A 24 10.08 -51.37 18.45
CA SER A 24 9.38 -51.38 19.74
C SER A 24 10.26 -50.90 20.88
N GLN A 25 9.76 -49.97 21.72
CA GLN A 25 10.10 -49.95 23.14
C GLN A 25 8.84 -49.60 23.97
N THR A 26 8.67 -50.46 24.95
CA THR A 26 7.59 -50.57 25.92
C THR A 26 7.56 -49.39 26.89
N ALA A 27 6.37 -48.76 27.07
CA ALA A 27 6.10 -47.89 28.20
C ALA A 27 5.34 -48.67 29.28
N GLN A 28 5.85 -48.62 30.48
CA GLN A 28 5.19 -49.11 31.69
C GLN A 28 4.14 -48.09 32.14
N THR A 29 2.98 -48.63 32.45
CA THR A 29 1.87 -47.94 33.16
C THR A 29 2.11 -48.02 34.66
N GLU A 30 1.99 -46.88 35.37
CA GLU A 30 1.71 -46.82 36.81
C GLU A 30 0.50 -45.91 37.10
N PRO A 31 -0.18 -46.13 38.26
CA PRO A 31 -1.61 -45.95 38.32
C PRO A 31 -2.07 -44.60 38.92
N ALA A 32 -3.33 -44.29 38.68
CA ALA A 32 -4.07 -43.15 39.15
C ALA A 32 -4.01 -42.93 40.67
N ALA A 33 -3.71 -41.70 41.09
CA ALA A 33 -3.87 -41.22 42.45
C ALA A 33 -5.14 -40.36 42.57
N SER A 34 -5.86 -40.64 43.63
CA SER A 34 -7.18 -40.18 44.02
C SER A 34 -7.32 -38.64 44.15
N THR A 35 -8.45 -38.13 43.67
CA THR A 35 -8.96 -36.82 43.96
C THR A 35 -9.44 -36.68 45.43
N GLN A 36 -8.89 -35.72 46.17
CA GLN A 36 -9.55 -35.14 47.36
C GLN A 36 -10.03 -33.72 47.05
N PRO A 37 -11.16 -33.30 47.68
CA PRO A 37 -11.75 -32.00 47.40
C PRO A 37 -10.99 -30.89 48.13
N VAL A 38 -10.72 -29.79 47.41
CA VAL A 38 -10.18 -28.57 48.00
C VAL A 38 -11.35 -27.76 48.58
N GLU A 39 -11.27 -27.53 49.88
CA GLU A 39 -12.17 -26.60 50.60
C GLU A 39 -12.03 -25.18 50.07
N THR A 40 -13.15 -24.60 49.69
CA THR A 40 -13.29 -23.18 49.38
C THR A 40 -13.17 -22.37 50.67
N GLN A 41 -12.08 -21.66 50.86
CA GLN A 41 -12.00 -20.58 51.83
C GLN A 41 -12.61 -19.32 51.24
N SER A 42 -13.66 -18.85 51.90
CA SER A 42 -14.29 -17.54 51.64
C SER A 42 -13.34 -16.41 52.06
N VAL A 43 -13.00 -15.56 51.10
CA VAL A 43 -12.29 -14.29 51.32
C VAL A 43 -13.35 -13.24 51.70
N PRO A 44 -13.16 -12.41 52.75
CA PRO A 44 -14.12 -11.41 53.14
C PRO A 44 -14.19 -10.28 52.11
N SER A 45 -15.38 -9.92 51.70
CA SER A 45 -15.68 -8.72 50.93
C SER A 45 -15.32 -7.48 51.75
N THR A 46 -14.31 -6.77 51.33
CA THR A 46 -14.07 -5.38 51.73
C THR A 46 -14.56 -4.49 50.61
N GLU A 47 -15.74 -3.96 50.78
CA GLU A 47 -16.22 -2.79 50.05
C GLU A 47 -15.26 -1.63 50.36
N ALA A 48 -14.50 -1.23 49.39
CA ALA A 48 -13.92 0.10 49.30
C ALA A 48 -14.35 0.65 47.94
N GLN A 49 -15.46 1.33 47.92
CA GLN A 49 -15.79 2.27 46.86
C GLN A 49 -14.71 3.35 46.85
N ALA A 50 -13.78 3.27 45.93
CA ALA A 50 -13.08 4.44 45.44
C ALA A 50 -13.81 4.81 44.13
N GLU A 51 -14.66 5.81 44.22
CA GLU A 51 -15.05 6.61 43.06
C GLU A 51 -13.80 7.28 42.52
N ASN A 52 -13.09 6.62 41.62
CA ASN A 52 -12.27 7.26 40.61
C ASN A 52 -13.13 7.33 39.35
N SER A 53 -13.87 8.40 39.20
CA SER A 53 -14.28 8.86 37.90
C SER A 53 -13.04 9.47 37.21
N GLU A 54 -12.09 8.65 36.81
CA GLU A 54 -11.32 8.97 35.64
C GLU A 54 -12.34 8.95 34.49
N SER A 55 -12.70 10.12 34.01
CA SER A 55 -13.38 10.23 32.72
C SER A 55 -12.52 9.43 31.73
N GLU A 56 -13.09 8.38 31.15
CA GLU A 56 -12.44 7.67 30.04
C GLU A 56 -12.01 8.74 29.04
N LYS A 57 -10.71 9.01 28.99
CA LYS A 57 -10.15 9.96 28.03
C LYS A 57 -10.09 9.23 26.70
N PHE A 58 -11.01 9.56 25.82
CA PHE A 58 -10.96 9.12 24.42
C PHE A 58 -9.93 9.96 23.66
N PRO A 59 -9.21 9.37 22.67
CA PRO A 59 -8.42 10.16 21.75
C PRO A 59 -9.26 11.26 21.11
N LYS A 60 -8.79 12.48 21.20
CA LYS A 60 -9.43 13.67 20.63
C LYS A 60 -9.01 13.88 19.18
N TYR A 61 -7.79 13.47 18.86
CA TYR A 61 -7.18 13.58 17.54
C TYR A 61 -6.83 12.20 17.03
N VAL A 62 -7.33 11.86 15.87
CA VAL A 62 -7.12 10.54 15.28
C VAL A 62 -6.60 10.70 13.86
N PHE A 63 -5.43 10.15 13.63
CA PHE A 63 -4.85 9.99 12.30
C PHE A 63 -4.92 8.53 11.89
N LEU A 64 -5.38 8.26 10.68
CA LEU A 64 -5.36 6.95 10.06
C LEU A 64 -4.67 7.06 8.70
N PHE A 65 -3.46 6.54 8.63
CA PHE A 65 -2.71 6.44 7.38
C PHE A 65 -2.93 5.07 6.75
N ILE A 66 -3.25 5.05 5.47
CA ILE A 66 -3.41 3.83 4.68
C ILE A 66 -2.45 3.90 3.48
N GLY A 67 -1.42 3.06 3.48
CA GLY A 67 -0.64 2.80 2.29
C GLY A 67 -1.39 1.78 1.44
N ASP A 68 -2.03 2.22 0.35
CA ASP A 68 -2.71 1.30 -0.57
C ASP A 68 -1.70 0.33 -1.17
N GLY A 69 -1.98 -0.96 -1.10
CA GLY A 69 -1.06 -2.01 -1.56
C GLY A 69 0.18 -2.23 -0.69
N MET A 70 0.29 -1.55 0.45
CA MET A 70 1.45 -1.57 1.34
C MET A 70 1.31 -2.66 2.42
N SER A 71 2.23 -3.60 2.41
CA SER A 71 2.36 -4.63 3.45
C SER A 71 3.80 -4.65 3.97
N TYR A 72 4.15 -5.65 4.77
CA TYR A 72 5.49 -5.86 5.31
C TYR A 72 6.62 -5.73 4.28
N PRO A 73 6.55 -6.32 3.06
CA PRO A 73 7.65 -6.21 2.12
C PRO A 73 7.87 -4.80 1.60
N GLN A 74 6.84 -3.99 1.38
CA GLN A 74 6.96 -2.62 0.92
C GLN A 74 7.62 -1.74 2.00
N ILE A 75 7.13 -1.81 3.24
CA ILE A 75 7.71 -1.09 4.39
C ILE A 75 9.17 -1.51 4.59
N GLN A 76 9.44 -2.82 4.61
CA GLN A 76 10.78 -3.32 4.89
C GLN A 76 11.78 -3.02 3.77
N LEU A 77 11.34 -3.08 2.49
CA LEU A 77 12.18 -2.69 1.35
C LEU A 77 12.59 -1.23 1.46
N THR A 78 11.64 -0.35 1.78
CA THR A 78 11.87 1.08 1.95
C THR A 78 12.83 1.35 3.09
N ASN A 79 12.62 0.76 4.26
CA ASN A 79 13.52 0.89 5.41
C ASN A 79 14.95 0.43 5.09
N TYR A 80 15.10 -0.70 4.39
CA TYR A 80 16.41 -1.20 3.99
C TYR A 80 17.06 -0.33 2.92
N PHE A 81 16.28 0.24 1.99
CA PHE A 81 16.80 1.17 1.01
C PHE A 81 17.35 2.44 1.67
N VAL A 82 16.61 3.05 2.59
CA VAL A 82 17.08 4.23 3.33
C VAL A 82 18.35 3.91 4.10
N SER A 83 18.39 2.78 4.82
CA SER A 83 19.60 2.31 5.52
C SER A 83 20.79 2.14 4.58
N ALA A 84 20.58 1.56 3.39
CA ALA A 84 21.64 1.33 2.42
C ALA A 84 22.16 2.64 1.82
N SER A 85 21.28 3.59 1.52
CA SER A 85 21.61 4.90 0.95
C SER A 85 22.36 5.78 1.93
N GLU A 86 21.95 5.84 3.19
CA GLU A 86 22.62 6.62 4.25
C GLU A 86 24.02 6.09 4.56
N ASN A 87 24.22 4.78 4.49
CA ASN A 87 25.50 4.15 4.82
C ASN A 87 26.53 4.16 3.68
N LEU A 88 26.36 5.01 2.65
CA LEU A 88 27.35 5.27 1.59
C LEU A 88 27.94 4.00 0.97
N ASN A 89 27.33 3.48 -0.07
CA ASN A 89 27.84 2.37 -0.90
C ASN A 89 27.89 1.00 -0.21
N ARG A 90 27.10 0.77 0.80
CA ARG A 90 26.92 -0.56 1.36
C ARG A 90 25.71 -1.22 0.72
N GLY A 91 25.89 -1.73 -0.49
CA GLY A 91 25.10 -2.89 -0.85
C GLY A 91 25.24 -3.93 0.25
N THR A 92 24.26 -4.79 0.45
CA THR A 92 24.34 -5.90 1.42
C THR A 92 25.34 -7.00 1.02
N ALA A 93 26.18 -6.75 0.01
CA ALA A 93 27.37 -7.55 -0.22
C ALA A 93 28.21 -7.48 1.07
N VAL A 94 28.24 -8.56 1.81
CA VAL A 94 29.03 -8.66 3.04
C VAL A 94 30.48 -8.38 2.69
N VAL A 95 30.92 -7.17 2.96
CA VAL A 95 32.34 -6.83 2.85
C VAL A 95 33.01 -7.45 4.06
N LYS A 96 33.87 -8.43 3.84
CA LYS A 96 34.71 -9.04 4.86
C LYS A 96 35.81 -8.07 5.38
N ASP A 97 35.46 -6.85 5.63
CA ASP A 97 36.34 -5.89 6.27
C ASP A 97 35.85 -5.75 7.71
N GLU A 98 36.65 -6.23 8.67
CA GLU A 98 36.25 -6.31 10.08
C GLU A 98 35.76 -4.97 10.69
N GLU A 99 36.01 -3.86 10.02
CA GLU A 99 35.57 -2.52 10.44
C GLU A 99 34.21 -2.06 9.83
N LYS A 100 33.60 -2.87 8.92
CA LYS A 100 32.44 -2.45 8.13
C LYS A 100 31.31 -3.49 8.05
N THR A 101 31.17 -4.33 9.03
CA THR A 101 30.44 -5.59 8.92
C THR A 101 28.94 -5.54 9.10
N ILE A 102 28.32 -4.42 9.44
CA ILE A 102 26.89 -4.40 9.74
C ILE A 102 26.28 -3.15 9.13
N LEU A 103 25.25 -3.37 8.29
CA LEU A 103 24.22 -2.37 8.05
C LEU A 103 23.68 -1.98 9.42
N ASP A 104 23.74 -0.72 9.74
CA ASP A 104 22.98 -0.19 10.87
C ASP A 104 21.51 -0.23 10.45
N SER A 105 20.86 -1.34 10.69
CA SER A 105 19.46 -1.55 10.37
C SER A 105 18.58 -0.89 11.42
N LYS A 106 18.75 0.42 11.61
CA LYS A 106 17.79 1.21 12.38
C LYS A 106 16.42 1.17 11.72
N ASN A 107 15.43 1.45 12.51
CA ASN A 107 14.20 1.97 11.96
C ASN A 107 14.51 3.35 11.37
N ASN A 108 14.34 3.50 10.07
CA ASN A 108 14.61 4.76 9.36
C ASN A 108 13.32 5.41 8.88
N LEU A 109 12.19 4.78 9.17
CA LEU A 109 10.86 5.30 8.91
C LEU A 109 10.21 5.65 10.24
N ALA A 110 9.58 6.80 10.33
CA ALA A 110 8.91 7.28 11.55
C ALA A 110 7.85 6.28 12.03
N MET A 111 7.10 5.68 11.10
CA MET A 111 6.09 4.67 11.42
C MET A 111 6.67 3.43 12.10
N MET A 112 7.91 3.06 11.84
CA MET A 112 8.53 1.87 12.42
C MET A 112 9.02 2.06 13.88
N ASP A 113 9.07 3.30 14.36
CA ASP A 113 9.40 3.62 15.75
C ASP A 113 8.17 3.58 16.67
N PHE A 114 6.98 3.31 16.13
CA PHE A 114 5.74 3.22 16.89
C PHE A 114 5.79 2.08 17.91
N THR A 115 5.20 2.33 19.07
CA THR A 115 5.29 1.42 20.24
C THR A 115 4.47 0.14 20.08
N VAL A 116 3.49 0.12 19.18
CA VAL A 116 2.60 -1.02 18.95
C VAL A 116 2.65 -1.45 17.48
N SER A 117 2.87 -2.76 17.27
CA SER A 117 2.81 -3.41 15.96
C SER A 117 1.86 -4.60 16.03
N GLY A 118 0.77 -4.52 15.29
CA GLY A 118 -0.17 -5.60 15.04
C GLY A 118 -0.14 -6.07 13.59
N SER A 119 -1.03 -6.99 13.26
CA SER A 119 -1.15 -7.55 11.91
C SER A 119 -2.60 -7.87 11.57
N ALA A 120 -3.06 -7.56 10.36
CA ALA A 120 -4.41 -7.82 9.93
C ALA A 120 -4.49 -8.66 8.65
N GLN A 121 -5.44 -9.61 8.63
CA GLN A 121 -5.84 -10.32 7.42
C GLN A 121 -6.72 -9.42 6.57
N THR A 122 -6.57 -9.51 5.24
CA THR A 122 -7.16 -8.54 4.31
C THR A 122 -8.29 -9.10 3.45
N TYR A 123 -8.54 -10.42 3.41
CA TYR A 123 -9.53 -11.04 2.54
C TYR A 123 -10.90 -10.33 2.59
N ASP A 124 -11.65 -10.40 1.49
CA ASP A 124 -13.03 -9.95 1.40
C ASP A 124 -14.04 -11.12 1.24
N SER A 125 -15.31 -10.82 1.01
CA SER A 125 -16.35 -11.85 0.85
C SER A 125 -16.20 -12.69 -0.42
N THR A 126 -15.33 -12.32 -1.35
CA THR A 126 -15.17 -12.96 -2.66
C THR A 126 -13.77 -13.40 -3.01
N SER A 127 -12.74 -12.83 -2.34
CA SER A 127 -11.33 -13.05 -2.70
C SER A 127 -10.41 -13.12 -1.49
N PHE A 128 -9.38 -13.97 -1.59
CA PHE A 128 -8.22 -13.93 -0.68
C PHE A 128 -7.16 -12.89 -1.09
N ALA A 129 -7.28 -12.34 -2.29
CA ALA A 129 -6.52 -11.20 -2.78
C ALA A 129 -7.53 -10.09 -3.14
N PRO A 130 -8.02 -9.35 -2.14
CA PRO A 130 -9.15 -8.43 -2.26
C PRO A 130 -8.77 -7.16 -2.99
N ASP A 131 -9.76 -6.34 -3.32
CA ASP A 131 -9.54 -5.00 -3.86
C ASP A 131 -9.64 -3.91 -2.78
N SER A 132 -9.15 -2.70 -3.11
CA SER A 132 -9.12 -1.56 -2.18
C SER A 132 -10.53 -1.15 -1.72
N ALA A 133 -11.58 -1.32 -2.53
CA ALA A 133 -12.95 -0.96 -2.14
C ALA A 133 -13.44 -1.80 -0.96
N SER A 134 -13.26 -3.11 -1.04
CA SER A 134 -13.71 -4.06 -0.01
C SER A 134 -12.84 -4.03 1.24
N THR A 135 -11.53 -3.81 1.09
CA THR A 135 -10.60 -3.72 2.22
C THR A 135 -10.77 -2.42 3.00
N ALA A 136 -10.85 -1.28 2.30
CA ALA A 136 -11.14 0.00 2.94
C ALA A 136 -12.55 0.01 3.58
N THR A 137 -13.56 -0.64 2.98
CA THR A 137 -14.87 -0.88 3.61
C THR A 137 -14.70 -1.61 4.95
N SER A 138 -13.85 -2.65 5.00
CA SER A 138 -13.60 -3.40 6.23
C SER A 138 -12.99 -2.51 7.32
N ILE A 139 -12.04 -1.66 6.97
CA ILE A 139 -11.35 -0.72 7.87
C ILE A 139 -12.29 0.42 8.30
N ALA A 140 -13.13 0.92 7.40
CA ALA A 140 -14.00 2.06 7.66
C ALA A 140 -15.31 1.71 8.40
N THR A 141 -15.80 0.46 8.28
CA THR A 141 -17.14 0.07 8.77
C THR A 141 -17.18 -1.16 9.66
N GLY A 142 -16.09 -1.97 9.69
CA GLY A 142 -16.03 -3.24 10.40
C GLY A 142 -16.85 -4.36 9.74
N ASN A 143 -17.20 -4.23 8.47
CA ASN A 143 -17.96 -5.21 7.71
C ASN A 143 -17.19 -5.67 6.46
N LYS A 144 -17.35 -6.94 6.09
CA LYS A 144 -16.92 -7.44 4.79
C LYS A 144 -17.95 -7.13 3.71
N THR A 145 -17.49 -6.95 2.49
CA THR A 145 -18.31 -6.80 1.30
C THR A 145 -17.67 -7.51 0.10
N TRP A 146 -18.26 -7.41 -1.07
CA TRP A 146 -17.70 -7.96 -2.30
C TRP A 146 -16.60 -7.06 -2.85
N SER A 147 -15.62 -7.67 -3.51
CA SER A 147 -14.65 -6.91 -4.30
C SER A 147 -15.35 -5.92 -5.22
N GLY A 148 -14.87 -4.68 -5.22
CA GLY A 148 -15.42 -3.58 -6.02
C GLY A 148 -16.60 -2.84 -5.42
N SER A 149 -17.10 -3.24 -4.24
CA SER A 149 -18.21 -2.57 -3.54
C SER A 149 -17.71 -1.72 -2.38
N ILE A 150 -18.37 -0.58 -2.15
CA ILE A 150 -18.03 0.40 -1.11
C ILE A 150 -19.17 0.50 -0.11
N ASN A 151 -18.92 0.13 1.15
CA ASN A 151 -19.80 0.31 2.31
C ASN A 151 -21.24 -0.19 2.14
N VAL A 152 -21.44 -1.25 1.36
CA VAL A 152 -22.74 -1.89 1.17
C VAL A 152 -22.66 -3.38 1.48
N SER A 153 -23.80 -3.95 1.93
CA SER A 153 -23.90 -5.39 2.14
C SER A 153 -23.79 -6.18 0.84
N GLU A 154 -23.47 -7.48 0.94
CA GLU A 154 -23.29 -8.38 -0.22
C GLU A 154 -24.52 -8.44 -1.14
N ASP A 155 -25.73 -8.21 -0.63
CA ASP A 155 -26.96 -8.14 -1.39
C ASP A 155 -27.40 -6.73 -1.75
N PHE A 156 -26.55 -5.73 -1.47
CA PHE A 156 -26.77 -4.29 -1.70
C PHE A 156 -28.03 -3.72 -1.01
N SER A 157 -28.56 -4.42 -0.02
CA SER A 157 -29.80 -4.01 0.69
C SER A 157 -29.54 -3.09 1.87
N LYS A 158 -28.30 -2.99 2.33
CA LYS A 158 -27.90 -2.22 3.49
C LYS A 158 -26.63 -1.44 3.20
N GLU A 159 -26.63 -0.17 3.60
CA GLU A 159 -25.45 0.69 3.69
C GLU A 159 -24.83 0.55 5.09
N TYR A 160 -23.50 0.61 5.16
CA TYR A 160 -22.74 0.53 6.40
C TYR A 160 -22.19 1.90 6.76
N GLU A 161 -22.69 2.49 7.84
CA GLU A 161 -22.19 3.78 8.35
C GLU A 161 -20.70 3.68 8.74
N THR A 162 -19.91 4.62 8.27
CA THR A 162 -18.46 4.64 8.44
C THR A 162 -18.04 5.21 9.79
N ILE A 163 -16.79 4.94 10.20
CA ILE A 163 -16.20 5.54 11.40
C ILE A 163 -16.18 7.07 11.31
N ALA A 164 -15.88 7.63 10.14
CA ALA A 164 -15.83 9.07 9.92
C ALA A 164 -17.22 9.73 10.09
N GLU A 165 -18.25 9.13 9.52
CA GLU A 165 -19.64 9.60 9.69
C GLU A 165 -20.08 9.56 11.16
N LYS A 166 -19.78 8.46 11.86
CA LYS A 166 -20.10 8.31 13.29
C LYS A 166 -19.38 9.33 14.14
N LEU A 167 -18.09 9.55 13.92
CA LEU A 167 -17.32 10.55 14.66
C LEU A 167 -17.86 11.95 14.44
N LYS A 168 -18.19 12.31 13.20
CA LYS A 168 -18.84 13.58 12.91
C LYS A 168 -20.19 13.72 13.60
N ALA A 169 -21.06 12.72 13.47
CA ALA A 169 -22.43 12.78 13.99
C ALA A 169 -22.50 12.67 15.51
N GLN A 170 -21.71 11.79 16.13
CA GLN A 170 -21.83 11.46 17.56
C GLN A 170 -20.87 12.26 18.45
N LYS A 171 -19.72 12.70 17.93
CA LYS A 171 -18.69 13.41 18.68
C LYS A 171 -18.47 14.85 18.22
N GLY A 172 -18.96 15.22 17.03
CA GLY A 172 -18.75 16.55 16.45
C GLY A 172 -17.32 16.78 15.98
N TYR A 173 -16.62 15.70 15.65
CA TYR A 173 -15.27 15.80 15.07
C TYR A 173 -15.33 16.49 13.71
N LYS A 174 -14.29 17.28 13.41
CA LYS A 174 -14.02 17.64 12.03
C LYS A 174 -13.38 16.44 11.30
N ILE A 175 -13.70 16.29 10.03
CA ILE A 175 -13.24 15.15 9.23
C ILE A 175 -12.38 15.64 8.06
N GLY A 176 -11.19 15.06 7.93
CA GLY A 176 -10.29 15.20 6.80
C GLY A 176 -10.12 13.90 6.04
N ILE A 177 -10.17 13.96 4.71
CA ILE A 177 -9.91 12.82 3.82
C ILE A 177 -8.90 13.27 2.75
N LEU A 178 -7.72 12.65 2.78
CA LEU A 178 -6.61 13.00 1.91
C LEU A 178 -6.16 11.79 1.10
N SER A 179 -5.70 12.03 -0.13
CA SER A 179 -5.16 10.94 -0.95
C SER A 179 -4.18 11.44 -1.99
N SER A 180 -3.09 10.72 -2.20
CA SER A 180 -2.17 10.95 -3.32
C SER A 180 -2.75 10.52 -4.68
N VAL A 181 -3.86 9.74 -4.69
CA VAL A 181 -4.66 9.45 -5.88
C VAL A 181 -5.95 10.27 -5.88
N ASN A 182 -6.95 9.87 -6.63
CA ASN A 182 -8.18 10.66 -6.76
C ASN A 182 -9.04 10.60 -5.48
N LEU A 183 -9.59 11.74 -5.08
CA LEU A 183 -10.42 11.83 -3.87
C LEU A 183 -11.70 11.00 -3.93
N ASN A 184 -12.19 10.64 -5.11
CA ASN A 184 -13.31 9.72 -5.32
C ASN A 184 -12.86 8.33 -5.81
N HIS A 185 -11.59 7.95 -5.58
CA HIS A 185 -11.12 6.58 -5.71
C HIS A 185 -11.65 5.73 -4.55
N ALA A 186 -11.46 4.41 -4.62
CA ALA A 186 -12.13 3.46 -3.73
C ALA A 186 -11.78 3.64 -2.24
N THR A 187 -10.50 3.81 -1.91
CA THR A 187 -10.04 3.89 -0.53
C THR A 187 -10.53 5.15 0.20
N PRO A 188 -10.35 6.38 -0.33
CA PRO A 188 -10.93 7.55 0.31
C PRO A 188 -12.47 7.51 0.31
N ALA A 189 -13.08 7.00 -0.77
CA ALA A 189 -14.53 6.86 -0.88
C ALA A 189 -15.13 5.97 0.22
N ALA A 190 -14.43 4.95 0.68
CA ALA A 190 -14.89 4.07 1.76
C ALA A 190 -15.08 4.78 3.11
N PHE A 191 -14.69 6.03 3.26
CA PHE A 191 -14.93 6.80 4.48
C PHE A 191 -16.15 7.71 4.40
N TYR A 192 -16.78 7.86 3.20
CA TYR A 192 -17.92 8.77 3.02
C TYR A 192 -18.98 8.31 2.00
N ALA A 193 -18.74 7.26 1.21
CA ALA A 193 -19.62 6.85 0.11
C ALA A 193 -20.16 5.43 0.28
N HIS A 194 -21.32 5.13 -0.34
CA HIS A 194 -22.04 3.86 -0.24
C HIS A 194 -22.48 3.41 -1.64
N GLN A 195 -21.57 2.75 -2.37
CA GLN A 195 -21.80 2.39 -3.77
C GLN A 195 -21.62 0.89 -4.03
N ALA A 196 -22.53 0.32 -4.80
CA ALA A 196 -22.41 -1.07 -5.26
C ALA A 196 -21.20 -1.29 -6.20
N SER A 197 -20.62 -0.21 -6.73
CA SER A 197 -19.45 -0.27 -7.60
C SER A 197 -18.50 0.91 -7.37
N ARG A 198 -17.22 0.62 -7.14
CA ARG A 198 -16.14 1.62 -7.07
C ARG A 198 -15.97 2.44 -8.35
N SER A 199 -16.53 1.97 -9.47
CA SER A 199 -16.50 2.68 -10.74
C SER A 199 -17.60 3.75 -10.89
N SER A 200 -18.51 3.87 -9.92
CA SER A 200 -19.55 4.91 -9.87
C SER A 200 -18.98 6.28 -9.49
N TYR A 201 -17.87 6.69 -10.10
CA TYR A 201 -17.08 7.86 -9.70
C TYR A 201 -17.88 9.15 -9.54
N TYR A 202 -18.88 9.38 -10.40
CA TYR A 202 -19.71 10.58 -10.30
C TYR A 202 -20.62 10.54 -9.06
N ASP A 203 -21.26 9.40 -8.82
CA ASP A 203 -22.13 9.21 -7.65
C ASP A 203 -21.33 9.28 -6.36
N ILE A 204 -20.13 8.65 -6.31
CA ILE A 204 -19.18 8.80 -5.21
C ILE A 204 -18.82 10.28 -4.97
N GLY A 205 -18.59 11.04 -6.04
CA GLY A 205 -18.33 12.48 -5.94
C GLY A 205 -19.51 13.29 -5.42
N LEU A 206 -20.75 12.87 -5.69
CA LEU A 206 -21.95 13.48 -5.07
C LEU A 206 -21.98 13.19 -3.57
N GLU A 207 -21.70 11.96 -3.14
CA GLU A 207 -21.65 11.59 -1.73
C GLU A 207 -20.51 12.28 -0.97
N LEU A 208 -19.34 12.51 -1.63
CA LEU A 208 -18.29 13.37 -1.08
C LEU A 208 -18.84 14.75 -0.68
N ILE A 209 -19.61 15.38 -1.58
CA ILE A 209 -20.21 16.69 -1.33
C ILE A 209 -21.27 16.62 -0.23
N GLU A 210 -22.10 15.58 -0.24
CA GLU A 210 -23.19 15.34 0.72
C GLU A 210 -22.69 15.00 2.11
N SER A 211 -21.50 14.38 2.26
CA SER A 211 -20.86 14.06 3.54
C SER A 211 -20.70 15.30 4.44
N GLY A 212 -20.51 16.45 3.80
CA GLY A 212 -20.27 17.70 4.49
C GLY A 212 -19.00 17.67 5.36
N PHE A 213 -18.03 16.80 5.04
CA PHE A 213 -16.74 16.73 5.74
C PHE A 213 -15.95 18.03 5.55
N ASP A 214 -14.94 18.25 6.36
CA ASP A 214 -14.40 19.58 6.55
C ASP A 214 -13.19 19.88 5.65
N TYR A 215 -12.38 18.83 5.34
CA TYR A 215 -11.17 18.97 4.55
C TYR A 215 -10.98 17.77 3.62
N PHE A 216 -10.95 18.02 2.31
CA PHE A 216 -10.53 17.07 1.30
C PHE A 216 -9.29 17.61 0.60
N ALA A 217 -8.24 16.79 0.42
CA ALA A 217 -7.02 17.27 -0.23
C ALA A 217 -6.27 16.18 -0.99
N GLY A 218 -5.63 16.56 -2.09
CA GLY A 218 -4.77 15.69 -2.91
C GLY A 218 -5.16 15.66 -4.38
N GLY A 219 -5.33 14.47 -4.96
CA GLY A 219 -5.67 14.33 -6.37
C GLY A 219 -7.05 14.83 -6.75
N GLY A 220 -7.29 14.91 -8.05
CA GLY A 220 -8.55 15.39 -8.61
C GLY A 220 -9.72 14.41 -8.47
N LEU A 221 -10.89 14.80 -8.95
CA LEU A 221 -12.05 13.92 -9.04
C LEU A 221 -12.10 13.25 -10.42
N LEU A 222 -12.23 11.93 -10.43
CA LEU A 222 -12.48 11.17 -11.65
C LEU A 222 -13.87 11.44 -12.17
N LYS A 223 -13.99 11.60 -13.49
CA LYS A 223 -15.26 11.82 -14.20
C LYS A 223 -16.15 12.90 -13.57
N PRO A 224 -15.65 14.12 -13.31
CA PRO A 224 -16.38 15.15 -12.57
C PRO A 224 -17.67 15.63 -13.28
N THR A 225 -17.84 15.32 -14.55
CA THR A 225 -19.05 15.62 -15.35
C THR A 225 -19.77 14.34 -15.81
N GLY A 226 -19.52 13.21 -15.14
CA GLY A 226 -20.03 11.90 -15.48
C GLY A 226 -19.29 11.23 -16.64
N SER A 227 -19.53 9.93 -16.85
CA SER A 227 -18.88 9.14 -17.90
C SER A 227 -19.19 9.66 -19.31
N GLU A 228 -20.42 10.13 -19.55
CA GLU A 228 -20.87 10.71 -20.80
C GLU A 228 -20.60 12.23 -20.91
N LYS A 229 -19.93 12.81 -19.92
CA LYS A 229 -19.62 14.25 -19.83
C LYS A 229 -20.84 15.16 -20.00
N ASN A 230 -22.00 14.74 -19.52
CA ASN A 230 -23.29 15.42 -19.65
C ASN A 230 -23.97 15.76 -18.32
N GLN A 231 -23.30 15.46 -17.21
CA GLN A 231 -23.75 15.80 -15.86
C GLN A 231 -23.14 17.13 -15.41
N GLU A 232 -23.73 17.75 -14.39
CA GLU A 232 -23.20 18.98 -13.81
C GLU A 232 -21.84 18.72 -13.17
N ASP A 233 -20.92 19.66 -13.29
CA ASP A 233 -19.56 19.52 -12.78
C ASP A 233 -19.56 19.41 -11.25
N LEU A 234 -18.91 18.37 -10.71
CA LEU A 234 -18.86 18.11 -9.28
C LEU A 234 -18.22 19.25 -8.48
N TYR A 235 -17.21 19.91 -9.02
CA TYR A 235 -16.60 21.06 -8.35
C TYR A 235 -17.58 22.24 -8.23
N ALA A 236 -18.36 22.48 -9.29
CA ALA A 236 -19.40 23.50 -9.25
C ALA A 236 -20.54 23.13 -8.27
N LEU A 237 -20.85 21.84 -8.14
CA LEU A 237 -21.82 21.36 -7.13
C LEU A 237 -21.27 21.52 -5.72
N ALA A 238 -19.97 21.23 -5.49
CA ALA A 238 -19.32 21.43 -4.21
C ALA A 238 -19.35 22.90 -3.77
N GLU A 239 -19.04 23.83 -4.68
CA GLU A 239 -19.14 25.27 -4.39
C GLU A 239 -20.57 25.69 -4.00
N LYS A 240 -21.59 25.17 -4.70
CA LYS A 240 -23.00 25.42 -4.35
C LYS A 240 -23.39 24.83 -2.99
N ALA A 241 -22.75 23.73 -2.58
CA ALA A 241 -22.93 23.11 -1.27
C ALA A 241 -22.13 23.80 -0.15
N GLY A 242 -21.39 24.87 -0.49
CA GLY A 242 -20.66 25.70 0.47
C GLY A 242 -19.22 25.25 0.72
N TYR A 243 -18.64 24.41 -0.14
CA TYR A 243 -17.21 24.16 -0.15
C TYR A 243 -16.46 25.29 -0.85
N ARG A 244 -15.29 25.63 -0.35
CA ARG A 244 -14.29 26.38 -1.11
C ARG A 244 -13.42 25.40 -1.88
N VAL A 245 -13.49 25.42 -3.21
CA VAL A 245 -12.65 24.57 -4.07
C VAL A 245 -11.39 25.34 -4.43
N VAL A 246 -10.23 24.78 -4.10
CA VAL A 246 -8.91 25.37 -4.32
C VAL A 246 -8.11 24.45 -5.23
N LYS A 247 -7.52 25.03 -6.30
CA LYS A 247 -6.72 24.31 -7.30
C LYS A 247 -5.37 24.98 -7.56
N LYS A 248 -4.96 25.87 -6.65
CA LYS A 248 -3.69 26.59 -6.72
C LYS A 248 -3.00 26.50 -5.38
N GLN A 249 -1.76 26.08 -5.40
CA GLN A 249 -0.95 25.92 -4.20
C GLN A 249 -0.90 27.21 -3.36
N ALA A 250 -0.65 28.36 -3.98
CA ALA A 250 -0.63 29.62 -3.27
C ALA A 250 -1.97 30.00 -2.61
N GLU A 251 -3.11 29.50 -3.13
CA GLU A 251 -4.41 29.70 -2.49
C GLU A 251 -4.61 28.68 -1.35
N ALA A 252 -4.06 27.46 -1.47
CA ALA A 252 -4.07 26.46 -0.42
C ALA A 252 -3.19 26.88 0.78
N GLU A 253 -2.03 27.47 0.51
CA GLU A 253 -1.16 28.06 1.55
C GLU A 253 -1.87 29.14 2.38
N ALA A 254 -2.74 29.91 1.75
CA ALA A 254 -3.49 31.00 2.39
C ALA A 254 -4.75 30.55 3.14
N LEU A 255 -5.13 29.28 3.08
CA LEU A 255 -6.28 28.73 3.81
C LEU A 255 -6.06 28.81 5.32
N ASN A 256 -7.15 29.02 6.04
CA ASN A 256 -7.21 29.03 7.49
C ASN A 256 -8.57 28.46 7.99
N PRO A 257 -8.73 28.13 9.26
CA PRO A 257 -9.94 27.50 9.79
C PRO A 257 -11.25 28.29 9.57
N GLU A 258 -11.18 29.60 9.34
CA GLU A 258 -12.34 30.46 9.08
C GLU A 258 -12.92 30.26 7.67
N ASP A 259 -12.15 29.67 6.75
CA ASP A 259 -12.60 29.35 5.39
C ASP A 259 -13.66 28.24 5.36
N GLY A 260 -13.85 27.51 6.45
CA GLY A 260 -14.87 26.48 6.59
C GLY A 260 -14.50 25.18 5.85
N LYS A 261 -15.47 24.61 5.12
CA LYS A 261 -15.25 23.36 4.36
C LYS A 261 -14.48 23.62 3.07
N VAL A 262 -13.43 22.86 2.84
CA VAL A 262 -12.56 23.03 1.67
C VAL A 262 -12.31 21.73 0.91
N ILE A 263 -12.13 21.85 -0.42
CA ILE A 263 -11.60 20.80 -1.28
C ILE A 263 -10.36 21.37 -1.95
N VAL A 264 -9.20 20.83 -1.63
CA VAL A 264 -7.91 21.25 -2.19
C VAL A 264 -7.44 20.20 -3.19
N ILE A 265 -7.38 20.59 -4.46
CA ILE A 265 -6.89 19.72 -5.54
C ILE A 265 -5.48 20.17 -5.89
N ASP A 266 -4.58 19.20 -6.02
CA ASP A 266 -3.20 19.46 -6.43
C ASP A 266 -3.14 20.27 -7.72
N GLU A 267 -2.25 21.26 -7.76
CA GLU A 267 -2.09 22.13 -8.94
C GLU A 267 -1.43 21.38 -10.11
N HIS A 268 -0.65 20.34 -9.82
CA HIS A 268 0.22 19.64 -10.76
C HIS A 268 -0.18 18.17 -10.94
N LEU A 269 -1.46 17.96 -11.22
CA LEU A 269 -1.98 16.62 -11.46
C LEU A 269 -1.22 15.89 -12.58
N ALA A 270 -0.95 14.60 -12.34
CA ALA A 270 -0.25 13.72 -13.26
C ALA A 270 -1.22 12.69 -13.90
N ASP A 271 -0.78 11.44 -14.02
CA ASP A 271 -1.58 10.37 -14.60
C ASP A 271 -2.92 10.18 -13.90
N SER A 272 -3.97 10.02 -14.69
CA SER A 272 -5.36 9.83 -14.20
C SER A 272 -5.87 10.93 -13.27
N ASP A 273 -5.39 12.17 -13.40
CA ASP A 273 -5.73 13.28 -12.51
C ASP A 273 -5.38 13.03 -11.02
N ALA A 274 -4.39 12.18 -10.74
CA ALA A 274 -3.81 11.97 -9.42
C ALA A 274 -2.61 12.91 -9.17
N MET A 275 -2.09 12.97 -7.94
CA MET A 275 -0.81 13.64 -7.66
C MET A 275 0.33 12.97 -8.44
N ALA A 276 1.42 13.67 -8.67
CA ALA A 276 2.62 13.08 -9.24
C ALA A 276 3.16 11.98 -8.31
N TYR A 277 3.86 10.99 -8.87
CA TYR A 277 4.72 10.11 -8.07
C TYR A 277 5.79 10.95 -7.38
N GLU A 278 6.21 10.56 -6.18
CA GLU A 278 7.24 11.29 -5.44
C GLU A 278 8.54 11.39 -6.25
N LEU A 279 8.88 10.36 -7.03
CA LEU A 279 10.04 10.35 -7.94
C LEU A 279 9.97 11.43 -9.04
N ASP A 280 8.76 11.87 -9.39
CA ASP A 280 8.51 12.84 -10.46
C ASP A 280 8.20 14.24 -9.95
N ARG A 281 7.93 14.38 -8.64
CA ARG A 281 7.59 15.64 -7.99
C ARG A 281 8.82 16.56 -7.96
N THR A 282 8.60 17.84 -8.14
CA THR A 282 9.64 18.86 -7.93
C THR A 282 9.55 19.46 -6.53
N GLU A 283 10.64 20.04 -6.04
CA GLU A 283 10.71 20.65 -4.71
C GLU A 283 9.71 21.80 -4.51
N GLU A 284 9.25 22.44 -5.58
CA GLU A 284 8.27 23.52 -5.50
C GLU A 284 6.81 23.02 -5.41
N GLN A 285 6.56 21.76 -5.68
CA GLN A 285 5.23 21.14 -5.60
C GLN A 285 4.98 20.60 -4.19
N TRP A 286 3.78 20.77 -3.69
CA TRP A 286 3.37 20.17 -2.42
C TRP A 286 3.44 18.65 -2.45
N SER A 287 3.97 18.09 -1.38
CA SER A 287 3.96 16.67 -1.07
C SER A 287 2.68 16.26 -0.33
N LEU A 288 2.48 14.98 -0.10
CA LEU A 288 1.40 14.49 0.75
C LEU A 288 1.53 15.04 2.18
N ALA A 289 2.76 15.18 2.68
CA ALA A 289 3.03 15.76 4.00
C ALA A 289 2.58 17.23 4.11
N ASP A 290 2.74 18.04 3.05
CA ASP A 290 2.27 19.43 3.04
C ASP A 290 0.74 19.51 3.13
N TYR A 291 0.02 18.59 2.47
CA TYR A 291 -1.44 18.49 2.59
C TYR A 291 -1.87 18.05 3.99
N VAL A 292 -1.13 17.16 4.64
CA VAL A 292 -1.39 16.74 6.03
C VAL A 292 -1.17 17.89 7.00
N ASP A 293 -0.06 18.62 6.88
CA ASP A 293 0.25 19.78 7.71
C ASP A 293 -0.85 20.85 7.62
N LYS A 294 -1.25 21.20 6.38
CA LYS A 294 -2.39 22.09 6.14
C LYS A 294 -3.70 21.54 6.70
N GLY A 295 -3.92 20.24 6.60
CA GLY A 295 -5.09 19.56 7.15
C GLY A 295 -5.15 19.66 8.68
N ILE A 296 -4.03 19.53 9.36
CA ILE A 296 -3.93 19.72 10.81
C ILE A 296 -4.37 21.15 11.17
N GLU A 297 -3.82 22.17 10.49
CA GLU A 297 -4.19 23.58 10.71
C GLU A 297 -5.70 23.81 10.52
N MET A 298 -6.30 23.22 9.49
CA MET A 298 -7.71 23.41 9.15
C MET A 298 -8.67 22.68 10.10
N LEU A 299 -8.24 21.54 10.62
CA LEU A 299 -9.10 20.62 11.37
C LEU A 299 -8.97 20.80 12.90
N ASP A 300 -7.85 21.33 13.41
CA ASP A 300 -7.67 21.48 14.85
C ASP A 300 -8.80 22.33 15.45
N ASN A 301 -9.41 21.80 16.51
CA ASN A 301 -10.53 22.42 17.18
C ASN A 301 -10.80 21.80 18.57
N GLU A 302 -11.69 22.42 19.34
CA GLU A 302 -12.01 21.99 20.71
C GLU A 302 -12.63 20.57 20.79
N ASN A 303 -13.37 20.13 19.76
CA ASN A 303 -14.01 18.81 19.73
C ASN A 303 -13.06 17.69 19.27
N GLY A 304 -12.03 18.04 18.53
CA GLY A 304 -11.09 17.11 17.90
C GLY A 304 -11.39 16.81 16.44
N PHE A 305 -10.57 15.96 15.84
CA PHE A 305 -10.73 15.57 14.44
C PHE A 305 -10.35 14.11 14.17
N PHE A 306 -10.83 13.63 13.04
CA PHE A 306 -10.38 12.40 12.40
C PHE A 306 -9.83 12.75 11.02
N MET A 307 -8.61 12.33 10.74
CA MET A 307 -7.96 12.52 9.46
C MET A 307 -7.55 11.16 8.88
N MET A 308 -8.12 10.79 7.74
CA MET A 308 -7.64 9.66 6.94
C MET A 308 -6.74 10.18 5.82
N VAL A 309 -5.58 9.55 5.67
CA VAL A 309 -4.56 9.89 4.67
C VAL A 309 -4.18 8.66 3.89
N GLU A 310 -4.33 8.69 2.58
CA GLU A 310 -3.98 7.58 1.70
C GLU A 310 -2.71 7.87 0.89
N GLY A 311 -1.74 6.93 0.99
CA GLY A 311 -0.63 6.80 0.06
C GLY A 311 -1.00 5.88 -1.12
N GLY A 312 -1.90 6.33 -1.99
CA GLY A 312 -2.49 5.49 -3.05
C GLY A 312 -1.54 5.16 -4.20
N LYS A 313 -0.48 5.96 -4.38
CA LYS A 313 0.52 5.74 -5.43
C LYS A 313 1.41 4.52 -5.16
N ILE A 314 1.51 4.05 -3.93
CA ILE A 314 2.27 2.84 -3.58
C ILE A 314 1.68 1.62 -4.32
N ASP A 315 0.36 1.46 -4.29
CA ASP A 315 -0.35 0.40 -5.01
C ASP A 315 -0.10 0.45 -6.52
N TRP A 316 -0.27 1.64 -7.12
CA TRP A 316 -0.07 1.80 -8.56
C TRP A 316 1.35 1.46 -8.99
N ALA A 317 2.37 1.86 -8.20
CA ALA A 317 3.77 1.49 -8.44
C ALA A 317 3.98 -0.02 -8.31
N CYS A 318 3.39 -0.67 -7.28
CA CYS A 318 3.46 -2.12 -7.10
C CYS A 318 2.79 -2.89 -8.24
N HIS A 319 1.64 -2.44 -8.73
CA HIS A 319 0.97 -2.99 -9.90
C HIS A 319 1.85 -2.96 -11.16
N ALA A 320 2.60 -1.88 -11.34
CA ALA A 320 3.57 -1.73 -12.45
C ALA A 320 4.90 -2.43 -12.18
N ASN A 321 5.07 -3.04 -11.02
CA ASN A 321 6.32 -3.63 -10.54
C ASN A 321 7.50 -2.62 -10.58
N ASP A 322 7.24 -1.37 -10.22
CA ASP A 322 8.22 -0.29 -10.13
C ASP A 322 8.67 -0.11 -8.67
N ALA A 323 9.72 -0.82 -8.27
CA ALA A 323 10.19 -0.81 -6.88
C ALA A 323 10.72 0.56 -6.45
N ALA A 324 11.35 1.32 -7.35
CA ALA A 324 11.87 2.65 -7.00
C ALA A 324 10.74 3.65 -6.71
N SER A 325 9.68 3.65 -7.53
CA SER A 325 8.49 4.46 -7.26
C SER A 325 7.77 3.97 -6.00
N THR A 326 7.67 2.65 -5.77
CA THR A 326 7.11 2.08 -4.53
C THR A 326 7.86 2.60 -3.29
N ILE A 327 9.19 2.60 -3.32
CA ILE A 327 10.03 3.11 -2.23
C ILE A 327 9.78 4.61 -2.02
N ALA A 328 9.82 5.40 -3.09
CA ALA A 328 9.67 6.84 -3.01
C ALA A 328 8.30 7.26 -2.44
N ASP A 329 7.22 6.64 -2.91
CA ASP A 329 5.86 6.94 -2.43
C ASP A 329 5.59 6.37 -1.02
N THR A 330 6.30 5.31 -0.61
CA THR A 330 6.27 4.84 0.79
C THR A 330 6.99 5.84 1.72
N ILE A 331 8.11 6.43 1.28
CA ILE A 331 8.78 7.53 2.00
C ILE A 331 7.85 8.73 2.10
N ALA A 332 7.20 9.12 1.00
CA ALA A 332 6.26 10.25 1.01
C ALA A 332 5.07 10.06 1.98
N LEU A 333 4.62 8.81 2.15
CA LEU A 333 3.62 8.47 3.18
C LEU A 333 4.21 8.60 4.58
N ASP A 334 5.45 8.14 4.79
CA ASP A 334 6.14 8.23 6.08
C ASP A 334 6.43 9.69 6.47
N ASP A 335 6.84 10.54 5.52
CA ASP A 335 6.98 11.99 5.72
C ASP A 335 5.65 12.64 6.15
N ALA A 336 4.53 12.13 5.65
CA ALA A 336 3.20 12.56 6.08
C ALA A 336 2.85 12.04 7.49
N VAL A 337 3.31 10.84 7.85
CA VAL A 337 3.20 10.30 9.22
C VAL A 337 4.03 11.14 10.19
N GLU A 338 5.22 11.62 9.80
CA GLU A 338 6.04 12.53 10.63
C GLU A 338 5.26 13.79 11.05
N LYS A 339 4.41 14.35 10.18
CA LYS A 339 3.55 15.49 10.56
C LYS A 339 2.56 15.16 11.68
N ALA A 340 2.03 13.94 11.66
CA ALA A 340 1.18 13.49 12.77
C ALA A 340 2.00 13.22 14.05
N VAL A 341 3.24 12.75 13.93
CA VAL A 341 4.15 12.56 15.06
C VAL A 341 4.54 13.92 15.68
N GLU A 342 4.88 14.93 14.86
CA GLU A 342 5.12 16.29 15.32
C GLU A 342 3.92 16.82 16.12
N PHE A 343 2.70 16.61 15.63
CA PHE A 343 1.47 16.99 16.34
C PHE A 343 1.26 16.17 17.64
N TYR A 344 1.53 14.87 17.59
CA TYR A 344 1.45 13.98 18.75
C TYR A 344 2.40 14.41 19.88
N GLU A 345 3.60 14.85 19.57
CA GLU A 345 4.57 15.33 20.58
C GLU A 345 4.02 16.51 21.38
N GLU A 346 3.15 17.33 20.78
CA GLU A 346 2.46 18.44 21.46
C GLU A 346 1.21 17.97 22.23
N HIS A 347 0.56 16.86 21.80
CA HIS A 347 -0.71 16.35 22.32
C HIS A 347 -0.69 14.84 22.65
N PRO A 348 0.29 14.32 23.41
CA PRO A 348 0.54 12.86 23.50
C PRO A 348 -0.58 12.06 24.17
N GLU A 349 -1.33 12.68 25.09
CA GLU A 349 -2.41 12.00 25.81
C GLU A 349 -3.77 12.03 25.08
N GLU A 350 -3.87 12.77 23.98
CA GLU A 350 -5.12 13.02 23.26
C GLU A 350 -5.05 12.59 21.78
N THR A 351 -3.88 12.16 21.30
CA THR A 351 -3.66 11.78 19.89
C THR A 351 -3.46 10.29 19.75
N LEU A 352 -4.13 9.70 18.75
CA LEU A 352 -3.93 8.35 18.27
C LEU A 352 -3.47 8.42 16.81
N ILE A 353 -2.35 7.76 16.49
CA ILE A 353 -1.86 7.59 15.13
C ILE A 353 -1.92 6.11 14.79
N LEU A 354 -2.55 5.78 13.65
CA LEU A 354 -2.59 4.44 13.07
C LEU A 354 -1.98 4.48 11.67
N VAL A 355 -1.11 3.54 11.36
CA VAL A 355 -0.57 3.33 10.01
C VAL A 355 -0.81 1.88 9.62
N THR A 356 -1.43 1.65 8.47
CA THR A 356 -1.66 0.29 7.95
C THR A 356 -1.68 0.28 6.42
N GLY A 357 -1.59 -0.90 5.82
CA GLY A 357 -2.04 -1.11 4.46
C GLY A 357 -3.50 -1.59 4.45
N ASP A 358 -4.10 -1.59 3.29
CA ASP A 358 -5.41 -2.19 3.07
C ASP A 358 -5.30 -3.61 2.50
N HIS A 359 -4.32 -3.87 1.63
CA HIS A 359 -3.87 -5.18 1.11
C HIS A 359 -2.40 -5.09 0.68
N GLU A 360 -1.85 -6.20 0.20
CA GLU A 360 -0.55 -6.21 -0.48
C GLU A 360 -0.74 -6.25 -1.99
N THR A 361 0.14 -5.57 -2.74
CA THR A 361 0.14 -5.53 -4.19
C THR A 361 1.50 -5.94 -4.76
N GLY A 362 1.46 -6.72 -5.83
CA GLY A 362 2.62 -7.10 -6.62
C GLY A 362 3.32 -8.37 -6.17
N GLY A 363 3.07 -8.87 -4.96
CA GLY A 363 3.81 -10.01 -4.42
C GLY A 363 5.30 -9.70 -4.31
N LEU A 364 5.63 -8.52 -3.76
CA LEU A 364 6.99 -8.02 -3.59
C LEU A 364 7.81 -8.94 -2.71
N THR A 365 9.03 -9.22 -3.12
CA THR A 365 10.01 -9.96 -2.32
C THR A 365 11.36 -9.25 -2.31
N ILE A 366 11.98 -9.19 -1.13
CA ILE A 366 13.38 -8.80 -0.95
C ILE A 366 14.19 -10.10 -1.03
N GLY A 367 14.78 -10.34 -2.19
CA GLY A 367 15.47 -11.57 -2.57
C GLY A 367 15.07 -12.00 -3.99
N PHE A 368 16.06 -12.34 -4.79
CA PHE A 368 15.88 -12.78 -6.16
C PHE A 368 16.79 -13.98 -6.48
N ALA A 369 16.28 -14.93 -7.24
CA ALA A 369 17.02 -16.14 -7.58
C ALA A 369 18.36 -15.89 -8.31
N GLY A 370 18.47 -14.77 -9.05
CA GLY A 370 19.69 -14.40 -9.78
C GLY A 370 20.77 -13.76 -8.91
N THR A 371 20.40 -13.24 -7.73
CA THR A 371 21.32 -12.61 -6.76
C THR A 371 21.60 -13.49 -5.54
N ASP A 372 20.99 -14.67 -5.46
CA ASP A 372 21.08 -15.58 -4.31
C ASP A 372 20.70 -14.89 -2.98
N TYR A 373 21.69 -14.59 -2.13
CA TYR A 373 21.52 -13.93 -0.83
C TYR A 373 21.88 -12.43 -0.87
N ASP A 374 22.34 -11.94 -2.02
CA ASP A 374 22.81 -10.56 -2.14
C ASP A 374 21.67 -9.64 -2.56
N THR A 375 21.65 -8.42 -2.02
CA THR A 375 20.80 -7.31 -2.44
C THR A 375 21.66 -6.07 -2.70
N PHE A 376 21.23 -5.22 -3.64
CA PHE A 376 21.98 -4.03 -4.07
C PHE A 376 21.00 -2.86 -4.17
N LEU A 377 20.34 -2.53 -3.06
CA LEU A 377 19.20 -1.62 -3.04
C LEU A 377 19.54 -0.20 -3.50
N THR A 378 20.79 0.25 -3.31
CA THR A 378 21.26 1.54 -3.84
C THR A 378 21.23 1.64 -5.35
N ASN A 379 21.03 0.53 -6.07
CA ASN A 379 20.78 0.58 -7.51
C ASN A 379 19.54 1.41 -7.87
N PHE A 380 18.53 1.43 -6.98
CA PHE A 380 17.30 2.20 -7.19
C PHE A 380 17.53 3.72 -7.22
N GLU A 381 18.64 4.23 -6.66
CA GLU A 381 19.03 5.65 -6.78
C GLU A 381 19.28 6.09 -8.24
N ASN A 382 19.47 5.14 -9.15
CA ASN A 382 19.68 5.42 -10.56
C ASN A 382 18.37 5.65 -11.33
N GLN A 383 17.21 5.22 -10.80
CA GLN A 383 15.92 5.53 -11.39
C GLN A 383 15.52 6.96 -11.07
N LYS A 384 15.26 7.77 -12.09
CA LYS A 384 14.98 9.21 -11.98
C LYS A 384 13.58 9.59 -12.41
N ILE A 385 12.75 8.63 -12.74
CA ILE A 385 11.43 8.82 -13.32
C ILE A 385 10.55 7.62 -13.01
N SER A 386 9.27 7.83 -12.72
CA SER A 386 8.30 6.75 -12.57
C SER A 386 8.02 6.06 -13.90
N TYR A 387 7.50 4.82 -13.82
CA TYR A 387 7.01 4.11 -14.99
C TYR A 387 5.97 4.92 -15.78
N ALA A 388 5.04 5.57 -15.08
CA ALA A 388 3.94 6.30 -15.70
C ALA A 388 4.42 7.53 -16.50
N LYS A 389 5.34 8.29 -15.91
CA LYS A 389 5.95 9.44 -16.58
C LYS A 389 6.87 9.02 -17.71
N TYR A 390 7.60 7.91 -17.57
CA TYR A 390 8.39 7.36 -18.67
C TYR A 390 7.52 6.95 -19.86
N ASP A 391 6.36 6.33 -19.60
CA ASP A 391 5.41 5.99 -20.66
C ASP A 391 4.85 7.23 -21.36
N SER A 392 4.45 8.25 -20.58
CA SER A 392 3.82 9.46 -21.13
C SER A 392 4.80 10.33 -21.93
N ASP A 393 6.03 10.50 -21.45
CA ASP A 393 6.97 11.47 -21.96
C ASP A 393 7.93 10.85 -22.99
N TYR A 394 8.34 9.59 -22.79
CA TYR A 394 9.34 8.93 -23.61
C TYR A 394 8.76 7.87 -24.54
N VAL A 395 8.05 6.87 -24.00
CA VAL A 395 7.54 5.76 -24.83
C VAL A 395 6.59 6.25 -25.91
N LYS A 396 5.70 7.17 -25.56
CA LYS A 396 4.83 7.82 -26.54
C LYS A 396 5.63 8.51 -27.65
N ALA A 397 6.67 9.25 -27.29
CA ALA A 397 7.54 9.92 -28.26
C ALA A 397 8.32 8.94 -29.13
N TYR A 398 8.76 7.80 -28.57
CA TYR A 398 9.41 6.74 -29.35
C TYR A 398 8.50 6.17 -30.42
N LYS A 399 7.24 5.88 -30.08
CA LYS A 399 6.24 5.39 -31.04
C LYS A 399 5.96 6.40 -32.14
N GLU A 400 5.77 7.68 -31.80
CA GLU A 400 5.50 8.76 -32.73
C GLU A 400 6.68 8.99 -33.70
N ASN A 401 7.90 9.00 -33.19
CA ASN A 401 9.11 9.29 -33.96
C ASN A 401 9.76 8.04 -34.58
N LYS A 402 9.28 6.83 -34.25
CA LYS A 402 9.90 5.55 -34.64
C LYS A 402 11.36 5.48 -34.21
N THR A 403 11.63 5.90 -33.00
CA THR A 403 12.96 5.98 -32.40
C THR A 403 13.62 4.59 -32.41
N ASP A 404 14.87 4.49 -32.85
CA ASP A 404 15.57 3.22 -32.86
C ASP A 404 16.03 2.80 -31.47
N PHE A 405 16.26 1.49 -31.29
CA PHE A 405 16.60 0.90 -30.01
C PHE A 405 17.89 1.45 -29.39
N GLU A 406 18.90 1.76 -30.21
CA GLU A 406 20.19 2.31 -29.74
C GLU A 406 19.98 3.71 -29.10
N THR A 407 19.06 4.47 -29.65
CA THR A 407 18.68 5.78 -29.08
C THR A 407 17.88 5.61 -27.80
N VAL A 408 16.90 4.68 -27.76
CA VAL A 408 16.16 4.33 -26.53
C VAL A 408 17.10 3.89 -25.42
N MET A 409 18.12 3.09 -25.72
CA MET A 409 19.10 2.63 -24.74
C MET A 409 19.87 3.77 -24.04
N LYS A 410 20.07 4.91 -24.70
CA LYS A 410 20.72 6.08 -24.06
C LYS A 410 19.81 6.71 -23.00
N ASP A 411 18.51 6.74 -23.26
CA ASP A 411 17.53 7.22 -22.28
C ASP A 411 17.40 6.22 -21.13
N VAL A 412 17.41 4.91 -21.41
CA VAL A 412 17.42 3.86 -20.38
C VAL A 412 18.65 3.96 -19.47
N GLU A 413 19.83 4.14 -20.06
CA GLU A 413 21.06 4.38 -19.29
C GLU A 413 20.97 5.65 -18.43
N HIS A 414 20.46 6.74 -19.01
CA HIS A 414 20.36 8.02 -18.31
C HIS A 414 19.33 8.02 -17.18
N LEU A 415 18.16 7.39 -17.40
CA LEU A 415 17.01 7.47 -16.50
C LEU A 415 16.94 6.32 -15.49
N PHE A 416 17.54 5.16 -15.79
CA PHE A 416 17.48 3.96 -14.96
C PHE A 416 18.88 3.39 -14.64
N GLY A 417 19.94 3.94 -15.20
CA GLY A 417 21.31 3.49 -14.97
C GLY A 417 21.68 2.15 -15.62
N LEU A 418 20.78 1.50 -16.37
CA LEU A 418 21.01 0.21 -16.98
C LEU A 418 21.93 0.34 -18.22
N LEU A 419 23.05 -0.36 -18.20
CA LEU A 419 24.07 -0.30 -19.26
C LEU A 419 23.93 -1.47 -20.23
N ALA A 420 24.19 -1.22 -21.51
CA ALA A 420 24.28 -2.28 -22.49
C ALA A 420 25.48 -3.21 -22.19
N PRO A 421 25.46 -4.50 -22.62
CA PRO A 421 26.56 -5.42 -22.42
C PRO A 421 27.84 -4.92 -23.10
N SER A 422 28.95 -4.85 -22.35
CA SER A 422 30.26 -4.45 -22.91
C SER A 422 30.99 -5.60 -23.66
N GLY A 423 30.49 -6.82 -23.50
CA GLY A 423 31.12 -8.03 -24.03
C GLY A 423 32.36 -8.48 -23.26
N GLU A 424 32.79 -7.77 -22.24
CA GLU A 424 33.88 -8.14 -21.36
C GLU A 424 33.35 -8.82 -20.09
N GLY A 425 33.44 -10.15 -20.07
CA GLY A 425 33.47 -10.84 -18.78
C GLY A 425 32.15 -11.10 -18.05
N GLN A 426 31.11 -11.53 -18.76
CA GLN A 426 29.97 -12.18 -18.08
C GLN A 426 30.46 -13.47 -17.43
N GLN A 427 30.73 -13.41 -16.14
CA GLN A 427 31.00 -14.62 -15.36
C GLN A 427 29.68 -15.42 -15.28
N ALA A 428 29.74 -16.64 -15.81
CA ALA A 428 28.67 -17.60 -15.60
C ALA A 428 28.39 -17.71 -14.08
N ALA A 429 27.11 -17.66 -13.70
CA ALA A 429 26.72 -17.90 -12.32
C ALA A 429 27.41 -19.19 -11.84
N GLN A 430 28.31 -19.06 -10.88
CA GLN A 430 29.01 -20.22 -10.34
C GLN A 430 28.00 -21.06 -9.56
N LYS A 431 28.00 -22.35 -9.84
CA LYS A 431 27.21 -23.32 -9.07
C LYS A 431 27.75 -23.34 -7.65
N LYS A 432 27.09 -22.69 -6.72
CA LYS A 432 27.44 -22.72 -5.29
C LYS A 432 27.14 -24.09 -4.72
N ASP A 433 28.06 -24.60 -3.93
CA ASP A 433 27.81 -25.71 -3.03
C ASP A 433 27.01 -25.14 -1.84
N SER A 434 25.85 -25.72 -1.56
CA SER A 434 24.84 -25.18 -0.63
C SER A 434 25.27 -25.12 0.84
N ALA A 435 26.52 -25.51 1.14
CA ALA A 435 27.04 -25.56 2.52
C ALA A 435 27.89 -24.32 2.88
N ASP A 436 28.35 -23.54 1.90
CA ASP A 436 29.21 -22.40 2.17
C ASP A 436 28.56 -21.11 1.69
N PHE A 437 28.07 -20.30 2.65
CA PHE A 437 27.71 -18.93 2.40
C PHE A 437 28.98 -18.13 2.10
N HIS A 438 29.21 -17.87 0.80
CA HIS A 438 30.31 -17.04 0.36
C HIS A 438 29.79 -15.77 -0.31
N PRO A 439 29.92 -14.63 0.35
CA PRO A 439 29.55 -13.32 -0.22
C PRO A 439 30.42 -12.89 -1.43
N GLU A 440 31.40 -13.69 -1.81
CA GLU A 440 32.30 -13.45 -2.96
C GLU A 440 31.75 -14.00 -4.28
N SER A 441 30.50 -14.42 -4.34
CA SER A 441 29.91 -14.86 -5.61
C SER A 441 29.74 -13.67 -6.52
N GLY A 442 30.51 -13.55 -7.53
CA GLY A 442 30.60 -12.60 -8.61
C GLY A 442 29.39 -11.82 -9.12
N ASN A 443 28.35 -11.69 -8.31
CA ASN A 443 27.26 -10.76 -8.53
C ASN A 443 27.67 -9.42 -7.94
N SER A 444 28.07 -8.50 -8.81
CA SER A 444 28.67 -7.22 -8.41
C SER A 444 27.63 -6.12 -8.17
N GLY A 445 26.32 -6.41 -8.25
CA GLY A 445 25.29 -5.38 -8.29
C GLY A 445 25.41 -4.44 -9.49
N ALA A 446 26.21 -4.83 -10.49
CA ALA A 446 26.47 -4.01 -11.65
C ALA A 446 25.20 -3.82 -12.48
N LEU A 447 24.94 -2.57 -12.86
CA LEU A 447 23.83 -2.21 -13.73
C LEU A 447 24.07 -2.54 -15.20
N GLU A 448 25.24 -3.09 -15.55
CA GLU A 448 25.49 -3.67 -16.88
C GLU A 448 24.60 -4.91 -17.08
N MET A 449 23.78 -4.87 -18.12
CA MET A 449 22.92 -5.98 -18.49
C MET A 449 23.72 -7.17 -19.03
N THR A 450 23.25 -8.37 -18.75
CA THR A 450 23.69 -9.57 -19.46
C THR A 450 23.13 -9.56 -20.89
N GLU A 451 23.73 -10.36 -21.79
CA GLU A 451 23.18 -10.56 -23.13
C GLU A 451 21.73 -11.08 -23.10
N TYR A 452 21.39 -11.86 -22.08
CA TYR A 452 20.02 -12.33 -21.87
C TYR A 452 19.06 -11.20 -21.53
N GLU A 453 19.37 -10.37 -20.53
CA GLU A 453 18.56 -9.22 -20.12
C GLU A 453 18.42 -8.20 -21.26
N TYR A 454 19.51 -7.92 -21.96
CA TYR A 454 19.50 -7.03 -23.12
C TYR A 454 18.62 -7.57 -24.26
N GLY A 455 18.63 -8.90 -24.45
CA GLY A 455 17.75 -9.58 -25.40
C GLY A 455 16.27 -9.45 -25.01
N LEU A 456 15.94 -9.60 -23.72
CA LEU A 456 14.58 -9.39 -23.21
C LEU A 456 14.11 -7.93 -23.41
N LEU A 457 14.99 -6.97 -23.11
CA LEU A 457 14.68 -5.56 -23.29
C LEU A 457 14.44 -5.20 -24.76
N LYS A 458 15.22 -5.79 -25.66
CA LYS A 458 15.03 -5.59 -27.11
C LYS A 458 13.72 -6.19 -27.61
N GLU A 459 13.35 -7.40 -27.16
CA GLU A 459 12.06 -8.03 -27.48
C GLU A 459 10.90 -7.16 -26.98
N ALA A 460 11.01 -6.64 -25.75
CA ALA A 460 10.02 -5.75 -25.16
C ALA A 460 9.89 -4.43 -25.94
N TYR A 461 11.00 -3.83 -26.35
CA TYR A 461 10.99 -2.66 -27.22
C TYR A 461 10.29 -2.94 -28.57
N GLU A 462 10.61 -4.06 -29.23
CA GLU A 462 9.95 -4.43 -30.48
C GLU A 462 8.44 -4.62 -30.29
N THR A 463 8.02 -5.21 -29.17
CA THR A 463 6.60 -5.34 -28.82
C THR A 463 5.95 -3.98 -28.58
N THR A 464 6.57 -3.12 -27.79
CA THR A 464 6.13 -1.74 -27.53
C THR A 464 5.92 -0.95 -28.83
N MET A 465 6.86 -1.04 -29.76
CA MET A 465 6.79 -0.30 -31.02
C MET A 465 5.70 -0.81 -31.98
N THR A 466 5.14 -1.99 -31.73
CA THR A 466 4.03 -2.56 -32.50
C THR A 466 2.66 -2.37 -31.86
N ARG A 467 2.59 -2.17 -30.54
CA ARG A 467 1.33 -1.91 -29.82
C ARG A 467 0.72 -0.58 -30.25
N THR A 468 -0.59 -0.56 -30.42
CA THR A 468 -1.37 0.64 -30.77
C THR A 468 -1.78 1.44 -29.53
N GLY A 469 -1.79 0.81 -28.35
CA GLY A 469 -2.30 1.38 -27.11
C GLY A 469 -3.83 1.26 -26.95
N GLU A 470 -4.50 0.56 -27.88
CA GLU A 470 -5.94 0.30 -27.85
C GLU A 470 -6.25 -1.17 -27.51
N GLU A 471 -5.23 -1.99 -27.23
CA GLU A 471 -5.38 -3.38 -26.89
C GLU A 471 -6.11 -3.53 -25.55
N SER A 472 -7.23 -4.25 -25.58
CA SER A 472 -8.01 -4.60 -24.38
C SER A 472 -7.88 -6.08 -23.98
N GLU A 473 -7.26 -6.88 -24.84
CA GLU A 473 -7.05 -8.32 -24.64
C GLU A 473 -5.60 -8.67 -24.95
N PHE A 474 -4.94 -9.32 -24.02
CA PHE A 474 -3.57 -9.81 -24.15
C PHE A 474 -3.55 -11.34 -24.18
N GLY A 475 -2.62 -11.92 -24.95
CA GLY A 475 -2.34 -13.35 -24.87
C GLY A 475 -1.81 -13.73 -23.48
N GLN A 476 -2.06 -14.96 -23.02
CA GLN A 476 -1.61 -15.40 -21.70
C GLN A 476 -0.09 -15.21 -21.49
N GLU A 477 0.72 -15.52 -22.51
CA GLU A 477 2.17 -15.35 -22.44
C GLU A 477 2.56 -13.87 -22.28
N GLU A 478 1.93 -13.00 -23.05
CA GLU A 478 2.17 -11.57 -23.01
C GLU A 478 1.74 -10.97 -21.65
N TYR A 479 0.57 -11.40 -21.14
CA TYR A 479 0.10 -10.97 -19.84
C TYR A 479 1.01 -11.42 -18.68
N ILE A 480 1.57 -12.63 -18.76
CA ILE A 480 2.54 -13.11 -17.76
C ILE A 480 3.83 -12.28 -17.81
N LYS A 481 4.28 -11.88 -19.02
CA LYS A 481 5.51 -11.09 -19.18
C LYS A 481 5.35 -9.63 -18.76
N TYR A 482 4.23 -9.01 -19.10
CA TYR A 482 4.08 -7.55 -19.06
C TYR A 482 2.83 -7.04 -18.33
N GLY A 483 1.95 -7.93 -17.88
CA GLY A 483 0.64 -7.51 -17.37
C GLY A 483 -0.16 -6.77 -18.45
N SER A 484 -0.82 -5.71 -18.04
CA SER A 484 -1.46 -4.74 -18.95
C SER A 484 -0.55 -3.51 -19.23
N TYR A 485 0.69 -3.54 -18.76
CA TYR A 485 1.63 -2.43 -18.83
C TYR A 485 2.38 -2.36 -20.15
N GLU A 486 3.09 -1.25 -20.38
CA GLU A 486 3.92 -1.08 -21.56
C GLU A 486 5.14 -2.02 -21.49
N PRO A 487 5.35 -2.91 -22.50
CA PRO A 487 6.37 -3.94 -22.40
C PRO A 487 7.79 -3.43 -22.15
N LEU A 488 8.18 -2.35 -22.82
CA LEU A 488 9.50 -1.74 -22.63
C LEU A 488 9.70 -1.30 -21.19
N THR A 489 8.75 -0.56 -20.65
CA THR A 489 8.82 0.05 -19.32
C THR A 489 8.85 -1.01 -18.21
N VAL A 490 7.93 -1.98 -18.23
CA VAL A 490 7.90 -3.02 -17.21
C VAL A 490 9.10 -3.96 -17.29
N THR A 491 9.70 -4.14 -18.49
CA THR A 491 10.94 -4.92 -18.61
C THR A 491 12.13 -4.16 -18.04
N ILE A 492 12.19 -2.84 -18.20
CA ILE A 492 13.21 -1.99 -17.55
C ILE A 492 13.13 -2.12 -16.04
N THR A 493 11.94 -1.93 -15.45
CA THR A 493 11.75 -2.04 -13.99
C THR A 493 12.07 -3.44 -13.49
N HIS A 494 11.65 -4.50 -14.18
CA HIS A 494 12.01 -5.88 -13.83
C HIS A 494 13.52 -6.13 -13.82
N ILE A 495 14.25 -5.64 -14.83
CA ILE A 495 15.71 -5.81 -14.89
C ILE A 495 16.36 -5.07 -13.73
N LEU A 496 15.96 -3.83 -13.47
CA LEU A 496 16.49 -3.04 -12.34
C LEU A 496 16.18 -3.70 -10.99
N ASN A 497 14.95 -4.14 -10.78
CA ASN A 497 14.54 -4.88 -9.57
C ASN A 497 15.41 -6.12 -9.36
N ASN A 498 15.52 -6.95 -10.39
CA ASN A 498 16.26 -8.21 -10.32
C ASN A 498 17.76 -7.98 -10.05
N LYS A 499 18.36 -6.94 -10.65
CA LYS A 499 19.75 -6.55 -10.36
C LYS A 499 19.92 -6.00 -8.95
N SER A 500 18.84 -5.47 -8.37
CA SER A 500 18.82 -4.96 -7.00
C SER A 500 18.56 -6.06 -5.97
N GLY A 501 18.27 -7.29 -6.41
CA GLY A 501 17.91 -8.40 -5.51
C GLY A 501 16.47 -8.33 -5.02
N VAL A 502 15.59 -7.71 -5.80
CA VAL A 502 14.15 -7.55 -5.53
C VAL A 502 13.36 -8.17 -6.66
N ASN A 503 12.18 -8.68 -6.38
CA ASN A 503 11.31 -9.25 -7.39
C ASN A 503 9.83 -9.07 -7.05
N PHE A 504 8.98 -9.05 -8.08
CA PHE A 504 7.54 -9.08 -7.98
C PHE A 504 6.99 -10.38 -8.57
N GLY A 505 5.97 -10.93 -7.95
CA GLY A 505 5.33 -12.19 -8.36
C GLY A 505 4.00 -12.01 -9.07
N SER A 506 3.47 -10.80 -9.11
CA SER A 506 2.13 -10.48 -9.62
C SER A 506 2.07 -9.05 -10.16
N TYR A 507 1.09 -8.78 -11.01
CA TYR A 507 0.63 -7.44 -11.38
C TYR A 507 -0.68 -7.06 -10.67
N ALA A 508 -1.06 -7.83 -9.67
CA ALA A 508 -2.31 -7.68 -8.93
C ALA A 508 -2.05 -7.84 -7.43
N HIS A 509 -3.12 -7.73 -6.66
CA HIS A 509 -3.06 -7.89 -5.21
C HIS A 509 -2.72 -9.33 -4.81
N THR A 510 -2.23 -9.51 -3.58
CA THR A 510 -1.97 -10.81 -2.99
C THR A 510 -2.69 -10.98 -1.65
N GLY A 511 -2.67 -12.18 -1.12
CA GLY A 511 -3.32 -12.53 0.15
C GLY A 511 -2.42 -12.40 1.37
N LEU A 512 -1.38 -11.57 1.31
CA LEU A 512 -0.52 -11.33 2.47
C LEU A 512 -1.26 -10.45 3.50
N PRO A 513 -1.00 -10.67 4.82
CA PRO A 513 -1.49 -9.77 5.85
C PRO A 513 -0.76 -8.43 5.78
N VAL A 514 -1.39 -7.39 6.30
CA VAL A 514 -0.79 -6.06 6.42
C VAL A 514 -0.34 -5.80 7.85
N GLU A 515 0.64 -4.94 8.02
CA GLU A 515 1.04 -4.42 9.32
C GLU A 515 0.05 -3.36 9.81
N VAL A 516 -0.15 -3.29 11.13
CA VAL A 516 -0.93 -2.25 11.78
C VAL A 516 -0.06 -1.65 12.87
N LEU A 517 0.48 -0.48 12.60
CA LEU A 517 1.33 0.26 13.52
C LEU A 517 0.50 1.29 14.26
N ALA A 518 0.73 1.44 15.56
CA ALA A 518 -0.04 2.39 16.37
C ALA A 518 0.83 3.10 17.40
N GLU A 519 0.56 4.40 17.59
CA GLU A 519 1.21 5.24 18.58
C GLU A 519 0.20 6.14 19.27
N GLY A 520 0.42 6.42 20.56
CA GLY A 520 -0.36 7.38 21.34
C GLY A 520 -1.51 6.79 22.14
N ALA A 521 -2.53 7.58 22.39
CA ALA A 521 -3.61 7.28 23.33
C ALA A 521 -4.46 6.07 22.90
N GLY A 522 -4.33 4.94 23.62
CA GLY A 522 -5.05 3.70 23.36
C GLY A 522 -4.43 2.84 22.26
N ALA A 523 -3.22 3.14 21.82
CA ALA A 523 -2.51 2.37 20.79
C ALA A 523 -2.42 0.88 21.11
N GLU A 524 -2.29 0.50 22.39
CA GLU A 524 -2.11 -0.88 22.84
C GLU A 524 -3.24 -1.83 22.42
N VAL A 525 -4.42 -1.31 22.09
CA VAL A 525 -5.54 -2.17 21.65
C VAL A 525 -5.30 -2.75 20.26
N PHE A 526 -4.39 -2.17 19.47
CA PHE A 526 -4.09 -2.61 18.11
C PHE A 526 -3.01 -3.71 18.02
N ASP A 527 -2.46 -4.14 19.14
CA ASP A 527 -1.55 -5.29 19.19
C ASP A 527 -2.26 -6.59 18.78
N GLY A 528 -1.49 -7.55 18.25
CA GLY A 528 -1.92 -8.90 17.90
C GLY A 528 -2.21 -9.13 16.43
N TYR A 529 -2.76 -10.32 16.13
CA TYR A 529 -3.12 -10.75 14.77
C TYR A 529 -4.63 -10.94 14.67
N TYR A 530 -5.29 -10.25 13.76
CA TYR A 530 -6.74 -10.19 13.69
C TYR A 530 -7.25 -9.96 12.25
N ASP A 531 -8.56 -9.85 12.09
CA ASP A 531 -9.21 -9.51 10.82
C ASP A 531 -9.21 -7.98 10.62
N ASN A 532 -9.07 -7.48 9.39
CA ASN A 532 -9.04 -6.04 9.14
C ASN A 532 -10.33 -5.31 9.57
N THR A 533 -11.46 -6.01 9.70
CA THR A 533 -12.68 -5.46 10.31
C THR A 533 -12.52 -5.11 11.79
N ASP A 534 -11.54 -5.70 12.45
CA ASP A 534 -11.28 -5.41 13.87
C ASP A 534 -10.55 -4.08 14.05
N ILE A 535 -9.89 -3.53 13.03
CA ILE A 535 -9.34 -2.17 13.05
C ILE A 535 -10.48 -1.18 13.36
N TYR A 536 -11.58 -1.27 12.62
CA TYR A 536 -12.77 -0.47 12.90
C TYR A 536 -13.32 -0.71 14.32
N LYS A 537 -13.51 -1.98 14.71
CA LYS A 537 -14.12 -2.34 15.98
C LYS A 537 -13.31 -1.81 17.18
N LYS A 538 -11.99 -1.89 17.06
CA LYS A 538 -11.05 -1.36 18.05
C LYS A 538 -11.13 0.18 18.10
N MET A 539 -11.09 0.88 16.95
CA MET A 539 -11.28 2.33 16.88
C MET A 539 -12.64 2.74 17.45
N ALA A 540 -13.73 2.13 16.99
CA ALA A 540 -15.08 2.49 17.43
C ALA A 540 -15.27 2.30 18.95
N SER A 541 -14.74 1.20 19.50
CA SER A 541 -14.75 0.95 20.94
C SER A 541 -13.92 1.98 21.71
N LEU A 542 -12.71 2.25 21.26
CA LEU A 542 -11.79 3.21 21.88
C LEU A 542 -12.35 4.62 21.84
N LEU A 543 -12.98 5.02 20.74
CA LEU A 543 -13.56 6.36 20.53
C LEU A 543 -14.99 6.48 21.07
N GLY A 544 -15.59 5.38 21.57
CA GLY A 544 -16.92 5.38 22.16
C GLY A 544 -18.01 5.80 21.17
N VAL A 545 -17.95 5.32 19.92
CA VAL A 545 -19.01 5.46 18.91
C VAL A 545 -19.66 4.11 18.62
N GLN A 546 -20.98 4.13 18.24
CA GLN A 546 -21.79 2.91 18.08
C GLN A 546 -22.39 2.80 16.67
#